data_f26e6a415c40aa91ef9bb2287225d9a6
#
_entry.id   f26e6a415c40aa91ef9bb2287225d9a6
#
_cell.length_a   1.000
_cell.length_b   1.000
_cell.length_c   1.000
_cell.angle_alpha   90.00
_cell.angle_beta   90.00
_cell.angle_gamma   90.00
#
_symmetry.space_group_name_H-M   'P 1'
#
loop_
_entity.id
_entity.type
_entity.pdbx_description
1 polymer ?
#
loop_
_entity_poly.entity_id
_entity_poly.type
_entity_poly.pdbx_seq_one_letter_code
_entity_poly.pdbx_strand_id
1 'polypeptide(L)'
;MLNFNNKPTIVMITKYVDFRCGIDSLIYKVKEYNLDPFSNSLFVFINKNKRKIKLLYFSGTGFYLVLYRLEEGKFRWLKNNDYNTISYK
;
A
#
# COMPACT_ATOMS: atom_id res chain seq x y z
N MET A 1 2.77 -16.44 -5.22
CA MET A 1 3.24 -15.94 -3.91
C MET A 1 4.18 -14.78 -4.14
N LEU A 2 4.05 -13.73 -3.35
CA LEU A 2 4.97 -12.61 -3.38
C LEU A 2 6.34 -13.05 -2.87
N ASN A 3 7.38 -12.72 -3.63
CA ASN A 3 8.74 -13.04 -3.27
C ASN A 3 9.59 -11.78 -3.49
N PHE A 4 10.13 -11.23 -2.41
CA PHE A 4 10.93 -10.02 -2.47
C PHE A 4 12.42 -10.39 -2.40
N ASN A 5 13.16 -10.16 -3.50
CA ASN A 5 14.60 -10.39 -3.54
C ASN A 5 15.35 -9.47 -2.59
N ASN A 6 14.90 -8.21 -2.50
CA ASN A 6 15.39 -7.22 -1.55
C ASN A 6 14.24 -6.82 -0.66
N LYS A 7 14.54 -6.57 0.61
CA LYS A 7 13.50 -6.11 1.54
C LYS A 7 12.98 -4.75 1.11
N PRO A 8 11.69 -4.62 0.79
CA PRO A 8 11.15 -3.35 0.37
C PRO A 8 10.95 -2.41 1.55
N THR A 9 10.97 -1.12 1.26
CA THR A 9 10.44 -0.14 2.19
C THR A 9 8.93 -0.29 2.22
N ILE A 10 8.35 -0.33 3.42
CA ILE A 10 6.90 -0.36 3.57
C ILE A 10 6.42 1.07 3.69
N VAL A 11 5.53 1.47 2.80
CA VAL A 11 4.94 2.81 2.77
C VAL A 11 3.46 2.69 3.06
N MET A 12 3.06 3.16 4.23
CA MET A 12 1.66 3.12 4.66
C MET A 12 0.98 4.43 4.31
N ILE A 13 0.03 4.39 3.39
CA ILE A 13 -0.77 5.55 3.01
C ILE A 13 -1.82 5.78 4.09
N THR A 14 -1.81 6.98 4.68
CA THR A 14 -2.63 7.24 5.86
C THR A 14 -4.07 7.60 5.55
N LYS A 15 -4.32 8.23 4.40
CA LYS A 15 -5.68 8.56 3.98
C LYS A 15 -6.40 7.33 3.45
N TYR A 16 -7.66 7.21 3.83
CA TYR A 16 -8.48 6.10 3.35
C TYR A 16 -8.70 6.20 1.85
N VAL A 17 -8.74 5.05 1.18
CA VAL A 17 -9.07 4.99 -0.25
C VAL A 17 -10.33 4.17 -0.43
N ASP A 18 -11.04 4.46 -1.51
CA ASP A 18 -12.18 3.67 -1.92
C ASP A 18 -11.67 2.41 -2.60
N PHE A 19 -12.02 1.23 -2.05
CA PHE A 19 -11.52 -0.04 -2.57
C PHE A 19 -12.21 -0.51 -3.85
N ARG A 20 -13.11 0.31 -4.40
CA ARG A 20 -13.54 0.12 -5.78
C ARG A 20 -12.48 0.58 -6.77
N CYS A 21 -11.50 1.38 -6.31
CA CYS A 21 -10.37 1.78 -7.14
C CYS A 21 -9.50 0.59 -7.52
N GLY A 22 -9.19 0.49 -8.79
CA GLY A 22 -8.29 -0.53 -9.32
C GLY A 22 -6.83 -0.11 -9.23
N ILE A 23 -5.99 -0.92 -9.85
CA ILE A 23 -4.53 -0.79 -9.77
C ILE A 23 -4.04 0.56 -10.29
N ASP A 24 -4.60 1.03 -11.42
CA ASP A 24 -4.18 2.30 -12.02
C ASP A 24 -4.48 3.49 -11.14
N SER A 25 -5.63 3.48 -10.47
CA SER A 25 -6.00 4.54 -9.52
C SER A 25 -5.06 4.57 -8.33
N LEU A 26 -4.63 3.42 -7.84
CA LEU A 26 -3.68 3.33 -6.72
C LEU A 26 -2.29 3.78 -7.14
N ILE A 27 -1.84 3.42 -8.32
CA ILE A 27 -0.58 3.92 -8.89
C ILE A 27 -0.60 5.45 -8.96
N TYR A 28 -1.70 6.01 -9.44
CA TYR A 28 -1.87 7.46 -9.52
C TYR A 28 -1.80 8.11 -8.14
N LYS A 29 -2.41 7.49 -7.13
CA LYS A 29 -2.36 7.98 -5.75
C LYS A 29 -0.93 8.05 -5.22
N VAL A 30 -0.13 7.03 -5.49
CA VAL A 30 1.30 7.03 -5.11
C VAL A 30 2.00 8.23 -5.73
N LYS A 31 1.76 8.49 -7.01
CA LYS A 31 2.37 9.63 -7.71
C LYS A 31 1.92 10.96 -7.14
N GLU A 32 0.68 11.07 -6.68
CA GLU A 32 0.17 12.30 -6.06
C GLU A 32 0.96 12.69 -4.82
N TYR A 33 1.52 11.72 -4.10
CA TYR A 33 2.38 11.99 -2.93
C TYR A 33 3.84 12.18 -3.30
N ASN A 34 4.16 12.34 -4.59
CA ASN A 34 5.52 12.46 -5.10
C ASN A 34 6.39 11.25 -4.78
N LEU A 35 5.76 10.09 -4.69
CA LEU A 35 6.43 8.81 -4.53
C LEU A 35 6.50 8.09 -5.87
N ASP A 36 7.49 7.20 -6.00
CA ASP A 36 7.70 6.43 -7.20
C ASP A 36 7.04 5.06 -7.07
N PRO A 37 5.96 4.79 -7.82
CA PRO A 37 5.30 3.50 -7.75
C PRO A 37 6.14 2.34 -8.27
N PHE A 38 7.20 2.63 -9.04
CA PHE A 38 8.11 1.61 -9.56
C PHE A 38 9.31 1.35 -8.65
N SER A 39 9.35 2.00 -7.49
CA SER A 39 10.42 1.78 -6.50
C SER A 39 10.27 0.42 -5.82
N ASN A 40 11.32 0.01 -5.10
CA ASN A 40 11.26 -1.18 -4.26
C ASN A 40 10.52 -0.86 -2.95
N SER A 41 9.24 -0.56 -3.08
CA SER A 41 8.38 -0.20 -1.95
C SER A 41 7.08 -0.98 -2.00
N LEU A 42 6.64 -1.42 -0.84
CA LEU A 42 5.34 -2.04 -0.66
C LEU A 42 4.39 -0.95 -0.17
N PHE A 43 3.50 -0.51 -1.04
CA PHE A 43 2.52 0.52 -0.69
C PHE A 43 1.30 -0.14 -0.08
N VAL A 44 0.89 0.34 1.10
CA VAL A 44 -0.22 -0.22 1.85
C VAL A 44 -1.33 0.81 1.94
N PHE A 45 -2.49 0.46 1.40
CA PHE A 45 -3.69 1.30 1.41
C PHE A 45 -4.73 0.68 2.34
N ILE A 46 -5.57 1.52 2.93
CA ILE A 46 -6.61 1.06 3.84
C ILE A 46 -7.96 1.66 3.44
N ASN A 47 -9.02 0.90 3.65
CA ASN A 47 -10.37 1.40 3.44
C ASN A 47 -10.90 2.10 4.71
N LYS A 48 -12.05 2.78 4.57
CA LYS A 48 -12.59 3.65 5.61
C LYS A 48 -12.90 2.90 6.91
N ASN A 49 -13.43 1.69 6.83
CA ASN A 49 -13.78 0.92 8.02
C ASN A 49 -12.59 0.17 8.65
N LYS A 50 -11.39 0.29 8.05
CA LYS A 50 -10.13 -0.27 8.55
C LYS A 50 -10.12 -1.79 8.66
N ARG A 51 -10.91 -2.47 7.87
CA ARG A 51 -10.96 -3.94 7.86
C ARG A 51 -10.24 -4.57 6.69
N LYS A 52 -9.94 -3.77 5.67
CA LYS A 52 -9.28 -4.25 4.46
C LYS A 52 -8.09 -3.39 4.14
N ILE A 53 -7.01 -4.03 3.70
CA ILE A 53 -5.86 -3.33 3.12
C ILE A 53 -5.61 -3.86 1.71
N LYS A 54 -5.06 -3.01 0.86
CA LYS A 54 -4.50 -3.40 -0.43
C LYS A 54 -3.02 -3.13 -0.42
N LEU A 55 -2.26 -4.11 -0.90
CA LEU A 55 -0.82 -4.03 -1.02
C LEU A 55 -0.47 -3.90 -2.49
N LEU A 56 0.28 -2.87 -2.83
CA LEU A 56 0.73 -2.61 -4.21
C LEU A 56 2.25 -2.68 -4.26
N TYR A 57 2.78 -3.54 -5.15
CA TYR A 57 4.21 -3.72 -5.28
C TYR A 57 4.60 -3.95 -6.73
N PHE A 58 5.59 -3.20 -7.21
CA PHE A 58 6.16 -3.40 -8.54
C PHE A 58 7.27 -4.46 -8.49
N SER A 59 7.10 -5.52 -9.27
CA SER A 59 8.03 -6.67 -9.26
C SER A 59 9.25 -6.49 -10.17
N GLY A 60 9.29 -5.40 -10.92
CA GLY A 60 10.28 -5.18 -11.97
C GLY A 60 9.69 -5.35 -13.38
N THR A 61 8.63 -6.13 -13.51
CA THR A 61 7.94 -6.34 -14.79
C THR A 61 6.45 -6.05 -14.73
N GLY A 62 5.87 -6.05 -13.54
CA GLY A 62 4.45 -5.81 -13.37
C GLY A 62 4.13 -5.49 -11.92
N PHE A 63 2.86 -5.19 -11.66
CA PHE A 63 2.40 -4.88 -10.32
C PHE A 63 1.65 -6.04 -9.71
N TYR A 64 1.95 -6.32 -8.46
CA TYR A 64 1.09 -7.12 -7.59
C TYR A 64 0.11 -6.21 -6.88
N LEU A 65 -1.14 -6.61 -6.85
CA LEU A 65 -2.16 -5.98 -6.02
C LEU A 65 -2.81 -7.08 -5.19
N VAL A 66 -2.62 -7.01 -3.87
CA VAL A 66 -3.11 -8.04 -2.95
C VAL A 66 -4.11 -7.41 -2.00
N LEU A 67 -5.28 -8.04 -1.90
CA LEU A 67 -6.31 -7.64 -0.95
C LEU A 67 -6.20 -8.53 0.27
N TYR A 68 -6.13 -7.91 1.44
CA TYR A 68 -6.19 -8.61 2.72
C TYR A 68 -7.37 -8.08 3.52
N ARG A 69 -8.19 -8.99 4.01
CA ARG A 69 -9.40 -8.65 4.77
C ARG A 69 -9.33 -9.29 6.16
N LEU A 70 -9.54 -8.47 7.20
CA LEU A 70 -9.72 -8.99 8.55
C LEU A 70 -11.16 -9.52 8.70
N GLU A 71 -11.30 -10.72 9.25
CA GLU A 71 -12.62 -11.27 9.58
C GLU A 71 -13.15 -10.67 10.87
N GLU A 72 -12.26 -10.29 11.80
CA GLU A 72 -12.63 -9.66 13.06
C GLU A 72 -11.70 -8.50 13.35
N GLY A 73 -12.21 -7.48 14.04
CA GLY A 73 -11.43 -6.34 14.46
C GLY A 73 -11.15 -5.35 13.35
N LYS A 74 -10.24 -4.46 13.62
CA LYS A 74 -9.83 -3.40 12.69
C LYS A 74 -8.33 -3.19 12.78
N PHE A 75 -7.74 -2.75 11.68
CA PHE A 75 -6.36 -2.29 11.69
C PHE A 75 -6.25 -0.99 12.48
N ARG A 76 -5.13 -0.80 13.16
CA ARG A 76 -4.75 0.52 13.67
C ARG A 76 -4.02 1.26 12.57
N TRP A 77 -4.34 2.54 12.40
CA TRP A 77 -3.79 3.31 11.30
C TRP A 77 -3.36 4.69 11.76
N LEU A 78 -2.14 5.08 11.37
CA LEU A 78 -1.59 6.39 11.70
C LEU A 78 -2.23 7.45 10.80
N LYS A 79 -2.37 8.69 11.32
CA LYS A 79 -3.08 9.76 10.63
C LYS A 79 -2.29 11.06 10.50
N ASN A 80 -1.06 11.10 10.99
CA ASN A 80 -0.37 12.37 11.16
C ASN A 80 0.21 12.95 9.88
N ASN A 81 0.54 12.11 8.92
CA ASN A 81 1.13 12.50 7.63
C ASN A 81 0.34 11.85 6.51
N ASP A 82 0.62 12.23 5.26
CA ASP A 82 0.01 11.57 4.10
C ASP A 82 0.42 10.11 4.01
N TYR A 83 1.64 9.80 4.44
CA TYR A 83 2.15 8.43 4.49
C TYR A 83 3.21 8.29 5.57
N ASN A 84 3.49 7.06 5.96
CA ASN A 84 4.57 6.71 6.86
C ASN A 84 5.41 5.62 6.22
N THR A 85 6.71 5.64 6.45
CA THR A 85 7.62 4.65 5.90
C THR A 85 8.24 3.80 7.00
N ILE A 86 8.39 2.51 6.70
CA ILE A 86 9.08 1.57 7.56
C ILE A 86 10.11 0.87 6.68
N SER A 87 11.38 0.95 7.09
CA SER A 87 12.47 0.30 6.38
C SER A 87 13.06 -0.81 7.24
N TYR A 88 13.40 -1.91 6.59
CA TYR A 88 14.15 -2.96 7.24
C TYR A 88 15.62 -2.60 7.27
N LYS A 89 16.28 -3.08 8.29
CA LYS A 89 17.74 -2.98 8.40
C LYS A 89 18.39 -4.35 8.36
#